data_a714cd4412090dcae14cff5418665c7f
#
_entry.id   a714cd4412090dcae14cff5418665c7f
#
_cell.length_a   1.000
_cell.length_b   1.000
_cell.length_c   1.000
_cell.angle_alpha   90.00
_cell.angle_beta   90.00
_cell.angle_gamma   90.00
#
_symmetry.space_group_name_H-M   'P 1'
#
loop_
_entity.id
_entity.type
_entity.pdbx_description
1 polymer ?
#
loop_
_entity_poly.entity_id
_entity_poly.type
_entity_poly.pdbx_seq_one_letter_code
_entity_poly.pdbx_strand_id
1 'polypeptide(L)'
;MFIYNVTINIDDEVKDEWLTWMESHILDVLNTGKFVAAKLTEVLIEEEMGGTTYSVQYSAKTKEDIQNYYKEDAQRLRVDGMRKFGDKMVAFRTELRLIKEFYPTNSNN
;
A
#
# COMPACT_ATOMS: atom_id res chain seq x y z
N MET A 1 -11.81 12.06 1.35
CA MET A 1 -10.65 11.18 1.58
C MET A 1 -10.31 10.43 0.30
N PHE A 2 -9.05 10.29 0.02
CA PHE A 2 -8.55 9.58 -1.17
C PHE A 2 -7.62 8.46 -0.70
N ILE A 3 -7.58 7.38 -1.46
CA ILE A 3 -6.78 6.22 -1.09
C ILE A 3 -5.81 5.91 -2.21
N TYR A 4 -4.53 5.85 -1.86
CA TYR A 4 -3.49 5.36 -2.74
C TYR A 4 -3.29 3.89 -2.38
N ASN A 5 -3.70 3.01 -3.29
CA ASN A 5 -3.64 1.58 -3.06
C ASN A 5 -2.52 0.94 -3.88
N VAL A 6 -1.67 0.18 -3.21
CA VAL A 6 -0.61 -0.59 -3.87
C VAL A 6 -0.88 -2.06 -3.65
N THR A 7 -1.13 -2.78 -4.73
CA THR A 7 -1.32 -4.24 -4.69
C THR A 7 -0.03 -4.90 -5.12
N ILE A 8 0.51 -5.77 -4.28
CA ILE A 8 1.83 -6.35 -4.47
C ILE A 8 1.76 -7.86 -4.37
N ASN A 9 2.24 -8.56 -5.41
CA ASN A 9 2.51 -9.98 -5.32
C ASN A 9 4.00 -10.14 -5.05
N ILE A 10 4.35 -10.83 -3.97
CA ILE A 10 5.73 -11.08 -3.56
C ILE A 10 6.01 -12.58 -3.57
N ASP A 11 7.16 -12.96 -4.10
CA ASP A 11 7.63 -14.33 -4.08
C ASP A 11 7.73 -14.84 -2.63
N ASP A 12 7.21 -16.03 -2.37
CA ASP A 12 7.18 -16.60 -1.02
C ASP A 12 8.57 -16.80 -0.42
N GLU A 13 9.58 -16.94 -1.25
CA GLU A 13 10.97 -17.08 -0.83
C GLU A 13 11.47 -15.90 -0.01
N VAL A 14 10.99 -14.69 -0.35
CA VAL A 14 11.44 -13.44 0.31
C VAL A 14 10.30 -12.74 1.05
N LYS A 15 9.18 -13.41 1.21
CA LYS A 15 7.99 -12.82 1.82
C LYS A 15 8.24 -12.26 3.21
N ASP A 16 8.85 -13.02 4.09
CA ASP A 16 9.07 -12.60 5.48
C ASP A 16 10.01 -11.41 5.56
N GLU A 17 11.07 -11.43 4.77
CA GLU A 17 12.00 -10.30 4.66
C GLU A 17 11.30 -9.06 4.12
N TRP A 18 10.46 -9.24 3.10
CA TRP A 18 9.69 -8.16 2.51
C TRP A 18 8.70 -7.55 3.50
N LEU A 19 8.00 -8.38 4.28
CA LEU A 19 7.06 -7.90 5.30
C LEU A 19 7.77 -7.03 6.35
N THR A 20 8.94 -7.45 6.78
CA THR A 20 9.74 -6.67 7.72
C THR A 20 10.17 -5.34 7.11
N TRP A 21 10.62 -5.36 5.86
CA TRP A 21 11.00 -4.15 5.14
C TRP A 21 9.81 -3.20 4.97
N MET A 22 8.63 -3.75 4.67
CA MET A 22 7.42 -2.96 4.46
C MET A 22 7.01 -2.18 5.71
N GLU A 23 7.21 -2.70 6.89
CA GLU A 23 6.88 -1.98 8.12
C GLU A 23 7.62 -0.64 8.19
N SER A 24 8.92 -0.64 7.90
CA SER A 24 9.71 0.59 7.85
C SER A 24 9.34 1.47 6.67
N HIS A 25 9.11 0.85 5.51
CA HIS A 25 8.77 1.58 4.30
C HIS A 25 7.44 2.34 4.46
N ILE A 26 6.42 1.68 5.04
CA ILE A 26 5.13 2.32 5.27
C ILE A 26 5.28 3.52 6.20
N LEU A 27 6.08 3.39 7.25
CA LEU A 27 6.33 4.51 8.15
C LEU A 27 7.04 5.66 7.43
N ASP A 28 7.99 5.35 6.55
CA ASP A 28 8.66 6.38 5.74
C ASP A 28 7.68 7.11 4.83
N VAL A 29 6.76 6.38 4.22
CA VAL A 29 5.70 6.97 3.39
C VAL A 29 4.82 7.90 4.23
N LEU A 30 4.39 7.46 5.41
CA LEU A 30 3.57 8.28 6.30
C LEU A 30 4.31 9.52 6.77
N ASN A 31 5.61 9.41 7.01
CA ASN A 31 6.44 10.51 7.48
C ASN A 31 6.68 11.60 6.42
N THR A 32 6.27 11.37 5.18
CA THR A 32 6.29 12.43 4.16
C THR A 32 5.28 13.53 4.46
N GLY A 33 4.29 13.24 5.30
CA GLY A 33 3.20 14.18 5.63
C GLY A 33 2.08 14.20 4.60
N LYS A 34 2.14 13.38 3.54
CA LYS A 34 1.13 13.34 2.48
C LYS A 34 -0.06 12.43 2.82
N PHE A 35 0.12 11.53 3.78
CA PHE A 35 -0.91 10.56 4.16
C PHE A 35 -1.15 10.57 5.65
N VAL A 36 -2.39 10.27 6.06
CA VAL A 36 -2.80 10.32 7.45
C VAL A 36 -2.88 8.94 8.11
N ALA A 37 -2.92 7.88 7.32
CA ALA A 37 -3.00 6.52 7.83
C ALA A 37 -2.64 5.53 6.72
N ALA A 38 -2.30 4.31 7.12
CA ALA A 38 -2.06 3.22 6.18
C ALA A 38 -2.53 1.91 6.77
N LYS A 39 -2.93 0.99 5.90
CA LYS A 39 -3.28 -0.38 6.26
C LYS A 39 -2.52 -1.34 5.37
N LEU A 40 -1.93 -2.36 5.96
CA LEU A 40 -1.30 -3.47 5.25
C LEU A 40 -2.21 -4.68 5.39
N THR A 41 -2.71 -5.20 4.28
CA THR A 41 -3.65 -6.32 4.26
C THR A 41 -3.15 -7.43 3.35
N GLU A 42 -3.52 -8.65 3.66
CA GLU A 42 -3.24 -9.79 2.79
C GLU A 42 -4.49 -10.08 1.97
N VAL A 43 -4.31 -10.28 0.67
CA VAL A 43 -5.40 -10.67 -0.23
C VAL A 43 -5.54 -12.19 -0.15
N LEU A 44 -6.69 -12.67 0.34
CA LEU A 44 -6.91 -14.08 0.61
C LEU A 44 -7.43 -14.80 -0.63
N ILE A 45 -6.55 -14.98 -1.60
CA ILE A 45 -6.81 -15.74 -2.82
C ILE A 45 -5.64 -16.69 -3.06
N GLU A 46 -5.91 -17.76 -3.80
CA GLU A 46 -4.88 -18.66 -4.24
C GLU A 46 -4.30 -18.13 -5.56
N GLU A 47 -3.00 -17.86 -5.56
CA GLU A 47 -2.33 -17.30 -6.74
C GLU A 47 -1.82 -18.42 -7.64
N GLU A 48 -2.32 -18.47 -8.89
CA GLU A 48 -1.91 -19.49 -9.85
C GLU A 48 -0.41 -19.43 -10.15
N MET A 49 0.14 -18.24 -10.19
CA MET A 49 1.56 -18.01 -10.47
C MET A 49 2.44 -18.10 -9.24
N GLY A 50 1.85 -18.44 -8.09
CA GLY A 50 2.58 -18.49 -6.83
C GLY A 50 2.71 -17.15 -6.15
N GLY A 51 3.42 -17.13 -5.03
CA GLY A 51 3.59 -15.93 -4.23
C GLY A 51 2.38 -15.63 -3.36
N THR A 52 2.45 -14.52 -2.67
CA THR A 52 1.38 -14.02 -1.81
C THR A 52 1.08 -12.57 -2.19
N THR A 53 -0.20 -12.22 -2.22
CA THR A 53 -0.63 -10.87 -2.61
C THR A 53 -1.04 -10.06 -1.40
N TYR A 54 -0.56 -8.83 -1.35
CA TYR A 54 -0.88 -7.86 -0.31
C TYR A 54 -1.45 -6.60 -0.92
N SER A 55 -2.26 -5.90 -0.14
CA SER A 55 -2.77 -4.58 -0.50
C SER A 55 -2.37 -3.61 0.60
N VAL A 56 -1.69 -2.54 0.22
CA VAL A 56 -1.33 -1.46 1.14
C VAL A 56 -2.16 -0.24 0.74
N GLN A 57 -2.94 0.27 1.67
CA GLN A 57 -3.82 1.40 1.42
C GLN A 57 -3.39 2.58 2.25
N TYR A 58 -2.97 3.65 1.56
CA TYR A 58 -2.58 4.91 2.21
C TYR A 58 -3.72 5.90 2.03
N SER A 59 -4.17 6.50 3.14
CA SER A 59 -5.26 7.48 3.12
C SER A 59 -4.71 8.90 3.08
N ALA A 60 -5.16 9.69 2.12
CA ALA A 60 -4.79 11.09 1.96
C ALA A 60 -6.04 11.96 2.07
N LYS A 61 -5.87 13.17 2.61
CA LYS A 61 -6.98 14.12 2.73
C LYS A 61 -7.41 14.67 1.38
N THR A 62 -6.47 14.85 0.46
CA THR A 62 -6.72 15.43 -0.85
C THR A 62 -6.05 14.62 -1.95
N LYS A 63 -6.59 14.74 -3.16
CA LYS A 63 -5.96 14.16 -4.33
C LYS A 63 -4.60 14.80 -4.60
N GLU A 64 -4.48 16.08 -4.32
CA GLU A 64 -3.23 16.82 -4.48
C GLU A 64 -2.12 16.23 -3.62
N ASP A 65 -2.42 15.77 -2.42
CA ASP A 65 -1.44 15.11 -1.55
C ASP A 65 -0.84 13.87 -2.23
N ILE A 66 -1.67 13.07 -2.90
CA ILE A 66 -1.19 11.90 -3.64
C ILE A 66 -0.29 12.34 -4.80
N GLN A 67 -0.69 13.37 -5.53
CA GLN A 67 0.10 13.89 -6.65
C GLN A 67 1.44 14.43 -6.17
N ASN A 68 1.45 15.13 -5.05
CA ASN A 68 2.68 15.65 -4.45
C ASN A 68 3.59 14.51 -3.96
N TYR A 69 3.00 13.45 -3.44
CA TYR A 69 3.76 12.27 -3.07
C TYR A 69 4.50 11.69 -4.30
N TYR A 70 3.81 11.55 -5.42
CA TYR A 70 4.44 11.06 -6.65
C TYR A 70 5.60 11.94 -7.09
N LYS A 71 5.42 13.25 -7.02
CA LYS A 71 6.42 14.21 -7.45
C LYS A 71 7.64 14.26 -6.55
N GLU A 72 7.43 14.20 -5.24
CA GLU A 72 8.45 14.56 -4.26
C GLU A 72 9.10 13.36 -3.58
N ASP A 73 8.37 12.25 -3.44
CA ASP A 73 8.79 11.18 -2.52
C ASP A 73 8.83 9.79 -3.14
N ALA A 74 7.90 9.48 -4.04
CA ALA A 74 7.66 8.10 -4.46
C ALA A 74 8.90 7.41 -5.03
N GLN A 75 9.60 8.08 -5.93
CA GLN A 75 10.77 7.48 -6.60
C GLN A 75 11.85 7.15 -5.57
N ARG A 76 12.15 8.08 -4.71
CA ARG A 76 13.16 7.93 -3.66
C ARG A 76 12.84 6.76 -2.73
N LEU A 77 11.57 6.68 -2.31
CA LEU A 77 11.15 5.66 -1.36
C LEU A 77 11.02 4.26 -1.98
N ARG A 78 10.79 4.17 -3.30
CA ARG A 78 10.69 2.90 -4.00
C ARG A 78 12.03 2.26 -4.33
N VAL A 79 13.08 3.07 -4.43
CA VAL A 79 14.40 2.61 -4.90
C VAL A 79 14.93 1.43 -4.10
N ASP A 80 14.84 1.50 -2.78
CA ASP A 80 15.38 0.44 -1.92
C ASP A 80 14.65 -0.89 -2.11
N GLY A 81 13.32 -0.83 -2.18
CA GLY A 81 12.50 -2.02 -2.43
C GLY A 81 12.76 -2.63 -3.80
N MET A 82 12.88 -1.79 -4.81
CA MET A 82 13.22 -2.24 -6.17
C MET A 82 14.56 -2.92 -6.22
N ARG A 83 15.52 -2.40 -5.49
CA ARG A 83 16.86 -2.99 -5.42
C ARG A 83 16.87 -4.35 -4.73
N LYS A 84 16.13 -4.46 -3.64
CA LYS A 84 16.10 -5.70 -2.83
C LYS A 84 15.21 -6.78 -3.40
N PHE A 85 14.05 -6.39 -3.95
CA PHE A 85 12.98 -7.33 -4.29
C PHE A 85 12.49 -7.23 -5.73
N GLY A 86 13.09 -6.39 -6.56
CA GLY A 86 12.55 -6.03 -7.87
C GLY A 86 12.20 -7.19 -8.78
N ASP A 87 13.00 -8.25 -8.80
CA ASP A 87 12.78 -9.45 -9.62
C ASP A 87 11.88 -10.48 -8.94
N LYS A 88 11.50 -10.24 -7.69
CA LYS A 88 10.63 -11.13 -6.89
C LYS A 88 9.28 -10.49 -6.58
N MET A 89 8.98 -9.34 -7.13
CA MET A 89 7.83 -8.53 -6.77
C MET A 89 7.16 -7.95 -8.00
N VAL A 90 5.83 -7.99 -8.01
CA VAL A 90 5.00 -7.31 -9.02
C VAL A 90 4.05 -6.39 -8.28
N ALA A 91 3.99 -5.14 -8.70
CA ALA A 91 3.16 -4.13 -8.01
C ALA A 91 2.24 -3.41 -9.00
N PHE A 92 1.01 -3.20 -8.57
CA PHE A 92 0.01 -2.39 -9.27
C PHE A 92 -0.46 -1.28 -8.35
N ARG A 93 -0.70 -0.11 -8.92
CA ARG A 93 -1.11 1.05 -8.14
C ARG A 93 -2.44 1.58 -8.67
N THR A 94 -3.36 1.87 -7.74
CA THR A 94 -4.64 2.47 -8.07
C THR A 94 -4.93 3.60 -7.09
N GLU A 95 -5.68 4.58 -7.55
CA GLU A 95 -6.17 5.67 -6.70
C GLU A 95 -7.67 5.52 -6.56
N LEU A 96 -8.15 5.65 -5.34
CA LEU A 96 -9.57 5.52 -5.02
C LEU A 96 -10.05 6.81 -4.38
N ARG A 97 -11.26 7.21 -4.71
CA ARG A 97 -11.94 8.31 -4.02
C ARG A 97 -12.97 7.70 -3.08
N LEU A 98 -12.91 8.05 -1.81
CA LEU A 98 -13.97 7.67 -0.89
C LEU A 98 -15.21 8.49 -1.21
N ILE A 99 -16.27 7.83 -1.64
CA ILE A 99 -17.54 8.51 -1.93
C ILE A 99 -18.33 8.66 -0.64
N LYS A 100 -18.49 7.58 0.11
CA LYS A 100 -19.27 7.61 1.34
C LYS A 100 -19.00 6.35 2.15
N GLU A 101 -18.95 6.50 3.46
CA GLU A 101 -18.90 5.38 4.38
C GLU A 101 -20.29 5.10 4.92
N PHE A 102 -20.55 3.82 5.15
CA PHE A 102 -21.85 3.38 5.69
C PHE A 102 -21.62 2.55 6.93
N TYR A 103 -22.48 2.73 7.90
CA TYR A 103 -22.46 1.97 9.15
C TYR A 103 -23.85 1.37 9.38
N PRO A 104 -23.96 0.21 10.07
CA PRO A 104 -25.28 -0.32 10.40
C PRO A 104 -26.11 0.72 11.14
N THR A 105 -27.37 0.84 10.76
CA THR A 105 -28.29 1.80 11.40
C THR A 105 -28.82 1.30 12.73
N ASN A 106 -28.81 -0.01 12.95
CA ASN A 106 -29.27 -0.62 14.19
C ASN A 106 -28.08 -1.03 15.05
N SER A 107 -27.49 -0.05 15.70
CA SER A 107 -26.31 -0.23 16.52
C SER A 107 -26.61 -0.75 17.93
N ASN A 108 -27.88 -0.96 18.25
CA ASN A 108 -28.30 -1.43 19.59
C ASN A 108 -28.19 -2.93 19.77
N ASN A 109 -27.82 -3.61 18.75
CA ASN A 109 -27.72 -5.07 18.79
C ASN A 109 -26.35 -5.52 19.24
#